data_11d515c728b0e69d24f8cf63e01c191b
#
_entry.id   11d515c728b0e69d24f8cf63e01c191b
#
_cell.length_a   1.000
_cell.length_b   1.000
_cell.length_c   1.000
_cell.angle_alpha   90.00
_cell.angle_beta   90.00
_cell.angle_gamma   90.00
#
_symmetry.space_group_name_H-M   'P 1'
#
loop_
_entity.id
_entity.type
_entity.pdbx_description
1 polymer ?
#
loop_
_entity_poly.entity_id
_entity_poly.type
_entity_poly.pdbx_seq_one_letter_code
_entity_poly.pdbx_strand_id
1 'polypeptide(L)'
;MDLKKAFDVCSHEILLKKLEKMGIRGAALSWFGTYLAGRTQFVDIDGNRSEALNIDISVIQGSILGPILFLCYINDFYAATSLFSVLFADDTTGLGKGKNLRDLTMYMNLELQKIANWFRSNRMAINTAKTKFIIFRIRGKRIDPADCNLIFNNNEIGQPEDPSLLFPILRVHNDGAEKNFKLLGVIFDEYLSFNDHISSLCGKISKSLYCLNRIKNFVSATALKMLYFSMVHSHLSYCINVYGCANTTALNSLRLKQKAAVRIVCNAGYRDHTAPLFKQLGILPLNELIKYSNLKFMHNFSHRKLPLSFHDMWTTNRERNPNLALRNADNLYIPAHNFATLKKLPLFSFPKIWNEDSNLKHNPSLRVYLKSVKSAMLNSIVV
;
A
#
# COMPACT_ATOMS: atom_id res chain seq x y z
N MET A 1 4.28 -0.86 -12.16
CA MET A 1 5.04 -0.22 -13.26
C MET A 1 5.90 0.85 -12.62
N ASP A 2 7.17 0.92 -12.98
CA ASP A 2 8.17 1.87 -12.47
C ASP A 2 8.54 2.83 -13.60
N LEU A 3 8.74 4.12 -13.32
CA LEU A 3 9.08 5.12 -14.33
C LEU A 3 10.59 5.41 -14.31
N LYS A 4 11.17 5.65 -15.50
CA LYS A 4 12.57 6.10 -15.59
C LYS A 4 12.64 7.59 -15.27
N LYS A 5 13.35 7.95 -14.18
CA LYS A 5 13.61 9.35 -13.80
C LYS A 5 12.34 10.24 -13.86
N ALA A 6 11.24 9.78 -13.24
CA ALA A 6 9.90 10.36 -13.36
C ALA A 6 9.87 11.90 -13.22
N PHE A 7 10.57 12.44 -12.22
CA PHE A 7 10.64 13.88 -11.97
C PHE A 7 11.48 14.64 -13.02
N ASP A 8 12.49 13.98 -13.60
CA ASP A 8 13.46 14.62 -14.50
C ASP A 8 12.96 14.70 -15.95
N VAL A 9 11.90 13.93 -16.30
CA VAL A 9 11.39 13.86 -17.68
C VAL A 9 10.10 14.64 -17.91
N CYS A 10 9.62 15.39 -16.91
CA CYS A 10 8.40 16.19 -17.02
C CYS A 10 8.62 17.35 -18.01
N SER A 11 7.95 17.34 -19.15
CA SER A 11 8.00 18.44 -20.13
C SER A 11 7.25 19.64 -19.59
N HIS A 12 7.93 20.80 -19.52
CA HIS A 12 7.32 22.06 -19.07
C HIS A 12 6.12 22.46 -19.95
N GLU A 13 6.23 22.27 -21.26
CA GLU A 13 5.16 22.56 -22.22
C GLU A 13 3.88 21.74 -21.92
N ILE A 14 4.03 20.41 -21.73
CA ILE A 14 2.93 19.52 -21.42
C ILE A 14 2.34 19.87 -20.06
N LEU A 15 3.20 20.11 -19.05
CA LEU A 15 2.77 20.50 -17.70
C LEU A 15 1.90 21.76 -17.70
N LEU A 16 2.37 22.82 -18.37
CA LEU A 16 1.61 24.08 -18.46
C LEU A 16 0.27 23.89 -19.18
N LYS A 17 0.21 23.11 -20.28
CA LYS A 17 -1.07 22.77 -20.93
C LYS A 17 -2.02 22.00 -20.01
N LYS A 18 -1.50 21.09 -19.17
CA LYS A 18 -2.31 20.34 -18.19
C LYS A 18 -2.81 21.25 -17.06
N LEU A 19 -1.97 22.13 -16.55
CA LEU A 19 -2.36 23.14 -15.53
C LEU A 19 -3.47 24.05 -16.07
N GLU A 20 -3.36 24.50 -17.31
CA GLU A 20 -4.39 25.31 -17.97
C GLU A 20 -5.73 24.55 -18.08
N LYS A 21 -5.70 23.26 -18.47
CA LYS A 21 -6.89 22.39 -18.50
C LYS A 21 -7.50 22.16 -17.13
N MET A 22 -6.69 22.16 -16.07
CA MET A 22 -7.15 22.08 -14.67
C MET A 22 -7.73 23.41 -14.15
N GLY A 23 -7.74 24.47 -14.97
CA GLY A 23 -8.33 25.77 -14.65
C GLY A 23 -7.35 26.82 -14.15
N ILE A 24 -6.04 26.53 -14.09
CA ILE A 24 -5.00 27.51 -13.75
C ILE A 24 -4.72 28.36 -15.00
N ARG A 25 -5.09 29.65 -14.99
CA ARG A 25 -5.05 30.53 -16.16
C ARG A 25 -4.46 31.90 -15.84
N GLY A 26 -4.18 32.68 -16.88
CA GLY A 26 -3.73 34.07 -16.76
C GLY A 26 -2.43 34.22 -15.98
N ALA A 27 -2.38 35.20 -15.07
CA ALA A 27 -1.19 35.51 -14.28
C ALA A 27 -0.63 34.30 -13.49
N ALA A 28 -1.53 33.41 -12.98
CA ALA A 28 -1.10 32.22 -12.27
C ALA A 28 -0.37 31.24 -13.19
N LEU A 29 -0.88 31.01 -14.40
CA LEU A 29 -0.21 30.13 -15.39
C LEU A 29 1.12 30.73 -15.84
N SER A 30 1.16 32.03 -16.08
CA SER A 30 2.41 32.74 -16.43
C SER A 30 3.44 32.64 -15.32
N TRP A 31 3.02 32.70 -14.06
CA TRP A 31 3.90 32.52 -12.92
C TRP A 31 4.53 31.11 -12.90
N PHE A 32 3.75 30.05 -13.16
CA PHE A 32 4.30 28.69 -13.30
C PHE A 32 5.28 28.59 -14.47
N GLY A 33 4.99 29.24 -15.60
CA GLY A 33 5.90 29.32 -16.72
C GLY A 33 7.26 29.93 -16.32
N THR A 34 7.23 31.08 -15.63
CA THR A 34 8.45 31.74 -15.11
C THR A 34 9.17 30.87 -14.06
N TYR A 35 8.42 30.19 -13.19
CA TYR A 35 8.99 29.30 -12.17
C TYR A 35 9.77 28.15 -12.77
N LEU A 36 9.33 27.60 -13.91
CA LEU A 36 9.96 26.48 -14.61
C LEU A 36 11.08 26.93 -15.58
N ALA A 37 10.98 28.10 -16.19
CA ALA A 37 11.88 28.57 -17.22
C ALA A 37 13.22 29.08 -16.67
N GLY A 38 14.26 29.06 -17.51
CA GLY A 38 15.56 29.67 -17.22
C GLY A 38 16.33 29.01 -16.07
N ARG A 39 16.03 27.75 -15.78
CA ARG A 39 16.72 26.99 -14.72
C ARG A 39 17.99 26.36 -15.25
N THR A 40 19.02 26.40 -14.43
CA THR A 40 20.31 25.74 -14.70
C THR A 40 20.68 24.84 -13.55
N GLN A 41 21.47 23.80 -13.83
CA GLN A 41 22.06 22.94 -12.79
C GLN A 41 23.54 22.71 -13.07
N PHE A 42 24.31 22.53 -12.04
CA PHE A 42 25.71 22.12 -12.09
C PHE A 42 25.99 21.13 -10.95
N VAL A 43 27.05 20.35 -11.06
CA VAL A 43 27.55 19.45 -10.03
C VAL A 43 28.67 20.15 -9.29
N ASP A 44 28.64 20.18 -7.96
CA ASP A 44 29.72 20.72 -7.11
C ASP A 44 30.26 19.57 -6.24
N ILE A 45 31.53 19.29 -6.36
CA ILE A 45 32.25 18.29 -5.56
C ILE A 45 33.48 18.95 -4.96
N ASP A 46 33.47 19.11 -3.66
CA ASP A 46 34.57 19.73 -2.89
C ASP A 46 35.03 21.10 -3.45
N GLY A 47 34.08 21.93 -3.90
CA GLY A 47 34.34 23.24 -4.47
C GLY A 47 34.64 23.25 -5.98
N ASN A 48 34.80 22.11 -6.61
CA ASN A 48 34.96 21.99 -8.05
C ASN A 48 33.57 21.88 -8.73
N ARG A 49 33.24 22.90 -9.53
CA ARG A 49 31.94 22.99 -10.23
C ARG A 49 32.06 22.57 -11.67
N SER A 50 31.09 21.78 -12.12
CA SER A 50 30.91 21.52 -13.55
C SER A 50 30.37 22.77 -14.28
N GLU A 51 30.32 22.72 -15.60
CA GLU A 51 29.55 23.68 -16.38
C GLU A 51 28.07 23.65 -15.99
N ALA A 52 27.45 24.83 -16.01
CA ALA A 52 26.00 24.96 -15.78
C ALA A 52 25.24 24.56 -17.05
N LEU A 53 24.34 23.58 -16.94
CA LEU A 53 23.48 23.13 -18.03
C LEU A 53 22.06 23.63 -17.83
N ASN A 54 21.41 24.06 -18.90
CA ASN A 54 19.99 24.46 -18.89
C ASN A 54 19.11 23.25 -18.59
N ILE A 55 18.02 23.48 -17.85
CA ILE A 55 16.98 22.50 -17.55
C ILE A 55 15.71 22.92 -18.31
N ASP A 56 15.45 22.26 -19.44
CA ASP A 56 14.26 22.50 -20.26
C ASP A 56 13.12 21.51 -19.95
N ILE A 57 13.42 20.44 -19.23
CA ILE A 57 12.51 19.41 -18.74
C ILE A 57 12.82 19.12 -17.27
N SER A 58 11.88 18.84 -16.48
CA SER A 58 11.86 18.35 -15.10
C SER A 58 10.95 19.15 -14.19
N VAL A 59 10.56 18.57 -13.08
CA VAL A 59 10.05 19.32 -11.93
C VAL A 59 11.12 19.35 -10.85
N ILE A 60 11.29 20.52 -10.21
CA ILE A 60 12.42 20.81 -9.33
C ILE A 60 12.39 19.87 -8.12
N GLN A 61 13.36 18.95 -8.05
CA GLN A 61 13.52 18.04 -6.92
C GLN A 61 13.94 18.85 -5.67
N GLY A 62 13.34 18.51 -4.52
CA GLY A 62 13.57 19.23 -3.26
C GLY A 62 12.73 20.52 -3.07
N SER A 63 11.99 20.96 -4.09
CA SER A 63 11.04 22.06 -3.93
C SER A 63 9.70 21.57 -3.35
N ILE A 64 8.95 22.48 -2.70
CA ILE A 64 7.60 22.19 -2.20
C ILE A 64 6.62 21.92 -3.37
N LEU A 65 6.79 22.58 -4.50
CA LEU A 65 5.91 22.47 -5.66
C LEU A 65 6.22 21.26 -6.56
N GLY A 66 7.47 20.78 -6.57
CA GLY A 66 7.87 19.67 -7.43
C GLY A 66 6.94 18.44 -7.35
N PRO A 67 6.67 17.89 -6.18
CA PRO A 67 5.75 16.76 -6.03
C PRO A 67 4.32 17.09 -6.49
N ILE A 68 3.83 18.29 -6.24
CA ILE A 68 2.48 18.72 -6.63
C ILE A 68 2.39 18.82 -8.16
N LEU A 69 3.38 19.43 -8.78
CA LEU A 69 3.45 19.56 -10.25
C LEU A 69 3.57 18.21 -10.94
N PHE A 70 4.33 17.28 -10.35
CA PHE A 70 4.39 15.91 -10.84
C PHE A 70 3.01 15.21 -10.73
N LEU A 71 2.31 15.36 -9.62
CA LEU A 71 0.94 14.81 -9.47
C LEU A 71 -0.01 15.42 -10.51
N CYS A 72 0.07 16.73 -10.79
CA CYS A 72 -0.71 17.36 -11.86
C CYS A 72 -0.34 16.78 -13.23
N TYR A 73 0.95 16.47 -13.44
CA TYR A 73 1.43 15.91 -14.71
C TYR A 73 0.85 14.53 -15.01
N ILE A 74 0.74 13.66 -13.98
CA ILE A 74 0.25 12.27 -14.15
C ILE A 74 -1.24 12.11 -13.87
N ASN A 75 -1.94 13.16 -13.45
CA ASN A 75 -3.32 13.07 -12.95
C ASN A 75 -4.33 12.52 -13.97
N ASP A 76 -4.10 12.72 -15.27
CA ASP A 76 -4.96 12.23 -16.35
C ASP A 76 -4.66 10.78 -16.77
N PHE A 77 -3.74 10.08 -16.09
CA PHE A 77 -3.44 8.67 -16.35
C PHE A 77 -4.69 7.77 -16.26
N TYR A 78 -5.66 8.10 -15.40
CA TYR A 78 -6.89 7.33 -15.28
C TYR A 78 -7.70 7.25 -16.58
N ALA A 79 -7.54 8.22 -17.49
CA ALA A 79 -8.20 8.24 -18.78
C ALA A 79 -7.49 7.36 -19.83
N ALA A 80 -6.26 6.90 -19.55
CA ALA A 80 -5.46 6.11 -20.48
C ALA A 80 -5.87 4.63 -20.50
N THR A 81 -6.51 4.12 -19.46
CA THR A 81 -6.75 2.69 -19.29
C THR A 81 -8.06 2.42 -18.57
N SER A 82 -8.68 1.27 -18.88
CA SER A 82 -9.84 0.77 -18.15
C SER A 82 -9.47 -0.08 -16.91
N LEU A 83 -8.16 -0.28 -16.66
CA LEU A 83 -7.72 -0.99 -15.46
C LEU A 83 -8.00 -0.17 -14.21
N PHE A 84 -8.36 -0.84 -13.13
CA PHE A 84 -8.32 -0.21 -11.83
C PHE A 84 -6.86 0.13 -11.49
N SER A 85 -6.54 1.41 -11.49
CA SER A 85 -5.17 1.89 -11.34
C SER A 85 -5.00 2.66 -10.03
N VAL A 86 -3.90 2.39 -9.34
CA VAL A 86 -3.48 3.12 -8.13
C VAL A 86 -2.12 3.74 -8.41
N LEU A 87 -2.04 5.05 -8.23
CA LEU A 87 -0.80 5.81 -8.37
C LEU A 87 -0.32 6.28 -6.99
N PHE A 88 0.96 6.12 -6.76
CA PHE A 88 1.64 6.67 -5.58
C PHE A 88 2.97 7.28 -6.02
N ALA A 89 3.00 8.57 -6.21
CA ALA A 89 4.06 9.28 -6.91
C ALA A 89 4.31 8.62 -8.29
N ASP A 90 5.51 8.13 -8.54
CA ASP A 90 5.92 7.43 -9.75
C ASP A 90 5.52 5.94 -9.79
N ASP A 91 5.20 5.35 -8.63
CA ASP A 91 4.74 3.97 -8.56
C ASP A 91 3.31 3.83 -9.11
N THR A 92 3.17 3.20 -10.27
CA THR A 92 1.87 2.93 -10.91
C THR A 92 1.53 1.45 -10.82
N THR A 93 0.37 1.13 -10.22
CA THR A 93 -0.14 -0.24 -10.10
C THR A 93 -1.46 -0.39 -10.84
N GLY A 94 -1.51 -1.26 -11.84
CA GLY A 94 -2.73 -1.65 -12.54
C GLY A 94 -3.23 -3.01 -12.08
N LEU A 95 -4.53 -3.15 -11.84
CA LEU A 95 -5.19 -4.37 -11.38
C LEU A 95 -6.17 -4.86 -12.43
N GLY A 96 -6.02 -6.13 -12.83
CA GLY A 96 -6.98 -6.85 -13.68
C GLY A 96 -7.56 -8.04 -12.95
N LYS A 97 -8.79 -8.43 -13.28
CA LYS A 97 -9.46 -9.63 -12.78
C LYS A 97 -10.13 -10.38 -13.93
N GLY A 98 -10.10 -11.71 -13.88
CA GLY A 98 -10.73 -12.55 -14.90
C GLY A 98 -10.95 -13.96 -14.40
N LYS A 99 -11.88 -14.68 -15.03
CA LYS A 99 -12.16 -16.10 -14.75
C LYS A 99 -11.19 -17.01 -15.51
N ASN A 100 -10.87 -16.64 -16.74
CA ASN A 100 -9.95 -17.32 -17.64
C ASN A 100 -8.64 -16.52 -17.71
N LEU A 101 -7.49 -17.19 -17.52
CA LEU A 101 -6.19 -16.53 -17.51
C LEU A 101 -5.80 -16.02 -18.89
N ARG A 102 -6.03 -16.79 -19.93
CA ARG A 102 -5.70 -16.43 -21.32
C ARG A 102 -6.44 -15.16 -21.75
N ASP A 103 -7.76 -15.10 -21.49
CA ASP A 103 -8.56 -13.92 -21.83
C ASP A 103 -8.12 -12.70 -21.01
N LEU A 104 -7.77 -12.90 -19.73
CA LEU A 104 -7.25 -11.86 -18.87
C LEU A 104 -5.91 -11.34 -19.39
N THR A 105 -5.02 -12.23 -19.85
CA THR A 105 -3.71 -11.85 -20.40
C THR A 105 -3.86 -11.03 -21.68
N MET A 106 -4.76 -11.44 -22.59
CA MET A 106 -5.07 -10.67 -23.79
C MET A 106 -5.61 -9.28 -23.44
N TYR A 107 -6.57 -9.21 -22.53
CA TYR A 107 -7.10 -7.92 -22.06
C TYR A 107 -6.01 -7.04 -21.44
N MET A 108 -5.16 -7.60 -20.58
CA MET A 108 -4.07 -6.86 -19.95
C MET A 108 -3.07 -6.33 -20.97
N ASN A 109 -2.72 -7.10 -22.03
CA ASN A 109 -1.83 -6.65 -23.08
C ASN A 109 -2.44 -5.49 -23.89
N LEU A 110 -3.75 -5.52 -24.18
CA LEU A 110 -4.45 -4.40 -24.83
C LEU A 110 -4.41 -3.12 -23.96
N GLU A 111 -4.65 -3.27 -22.66
CA GLU A 111 -4.59 -2.13 -21.75
C GLU A 111 -3.14 -1.60 -21.57
N LEU A 112 -2.15 -2.48 -21.55
CA LEU A 112 -0.73 -2.09 -21.51
C LEU A 112 -0.33 -1.29 -22.77
N GLN A 113 -0.90 -1.62 -23.92
CA GLN A 113 -0.68 -0.85 -25.16
C GLN A 113 -1.22 0.58 -25.05
N LYS A 114 -2.42 0.74 -24.48
CA LYS A 114 -3.00 2.07 -24.23
C LYS A 114 -2.12 2.88 -23.25
N ILE A 115 -1.66 2.23 -22.19
CA ILE A 115 -0.76 2.81 -21.20
C ILE A 115 0.56 3.24 -21.86
N ALA A 116 1.15 2.40 -22.73
CA ALA A 116 2.36 2.73 -23.48
C ALA A 116 2.19 4.00 -24.32
N ASN A 117 1.07 4.10 -25.03
CA ASN A 117 0.74 5.28 -25.84
C ASN A 117 0.61 6.54 -24.97
N TRP A 118 -0.05 6.43 -23.82
CA TRP A 118 -0.17 7.55 -22.90
C TRP A 118 1.20 8.02 -22.39
N PHE A 119 2.09 7.10 -21.98
CA PHE A 119 3.44 7.45 -21.55
C PHE A 119 4.24 8.12 -22.66
N ARG A 120 4.15 7.60 -23.89
CA ARG A 120 4.80 8.20 -25.06
C ARG A 120 4.29 9.63 -25.31
N SER A 121 2.98 9.83 -25.33
CA SER A 121 2.37 11.15 -25.50
C SER A 121 2.78 12.15 -24.43
N ASN A 122 3.08 11.66 -23.22
CA ASN A 122 3.57 12.46 -22.12
C ASN A 122 5.11 12.51 -22.01
N ARG A 123 5.84 12.04 -23.04
CA ARG A 123 7.31 12.01 -23.06
C ARG A 123 7.92 11.28 -21.85
N MET A 124 7.21 10.29 -21.29
CA MET A 124 7.66 9.49 -20.17
C MET A 124 8.05 8.08 -20.62
N ALA A 125 9.03 7.48 -19.95
CA ALA A 125 9.49 6.13 -20.27
C ALA A 125 9.29 5.19 -19.07
N ILE A 126 8.75 4.00 -19.35
CA ILE A 126 8.66 2.92 -18.35
C ILE A 126 10.05 2.28 -18.17
N ASN A 127 10.36 1.94 -16.94
CA ASN A 127 11.49 1.10 -16.58
C ASN A 127 11.07 -0.38 -16.71
N THR A 128 11.26 -0.95 -17.88
CA THR A 128 10.84 -2.33 -18.15
C THR A 128 11.56 -3.35 -17.27
N ALA A 129 12.82 -3.10 -16.89
CA ALA A 129 13.59 -3.98 -16.01
C ALA A 129 13.04 -4.04 -14.57
N LYS A 130 12.41 -2.98 -14.10
CA LYS A 130 11.78 -2.93 -12.75
C LYS A 130 10.27 -3.17 -12.79
N THR A 131 9.64 -3.05 -13.94
CA THR A 131 8.22 -3.33 -14.10
C THR A 131 7.98 -4.84 -14.03
N LYS A 132 7.05 -5.24 -13.16
CA LYS A 132 6.76 -6.65 -12.87
C LYS A 132 5.26 -6.86 -12.73
N PHE A 133 4.83 -8.10 -12.91
CA PHE A 133 3.46 -8.49 -12.58
C PHE A 133 3.41 -9.72 -11.69
N ILE A 134 2.32 -9.86 -10.95
CA ILE A 134 2.05 -11.00 -10.09
C ILE A 134 0.61 -11.45 -10.32
N ILE A 135 0.39 -12.77 -10.36
CA ILE A 135 -0.94 -13.37 -10.48
C ILE A 135 -1.27 -13.95 -9.11
N PHE A 136 -2.24 -13.35 -8.43
CA PHE A 136 -2.74 -13.90 -7.17
C PHE A 136 -3.64 -15.10 -7.44
N ARG A 137 -3.32 -16.22 -6.80
CA ARG A 137 -4.01 -17.49 -6.99
C ARG A 137 -4.14 -18.31 -5.72
N ILE A 138 -5.05 -19.26 -5.72
CA ILE A 138 -5.18 -20.26 -4.65
C ILE A 138 -4.11 -21.34 -4.86
N ARG A 139 -3.53 -21.82 -3.77
CA ARG A 139 -2.59 -22.95 -3.80
C ARG A 139 -3.19 -24.16 -4.50
N GLY A 140 -2.39 -24.84 -5.32
CA GLY A 140 -2.83 -26.00 -6.10
C GLY A 140 -3.37 -25.70 -7.50
N LYS A 141 -3.78 -24.46 -7.81
CA LYS A 141 -4.12 -24.07 -9.17
C LYS A 141 -2.83 -23.85 -9.97
N ARG A 142 -2.56 -24.70 -10.95
CA ARG A 142 -1.42 -24.52 -11.86
C ARG A 142 -1.71 -23.40 -12.85
N ILE A 143 -0.64 -22.70 -13.27
CA ILE A 143 -0.66 -21.67 -14.31
C ILE A 143 0.28 -22.14 -15.40
N ASP A 144 -0.23 -22.25 -16.61
CA ASP A 144 0.59 -22.49 -17.77
C ASP A 144 1.37 -21.19 -18.09
N PRO A 145 2.70 -21.22 -18.15
CA PRO A 145 3.50 -20.05 -18.55
C PRO A 145 3.08 -19.46 -19.89
N ALA A 146 2.63 -20.28 -20.85
CA ALA A 146 2.18 -19.83 -22.16
C ALA A 146 0.94 -18.94 -22.09
N ASP A 147 0.07 -19.13 -21.07
CA ASP A 147 -1.16 -18.35 -20.91
C ASP A 147 -0.98 -17.02 -20.19
N CYS A 148 0.25 -16.66 -19.75
CA CYS A 148 0.46 -15.50 -18.89
C CYS A 148 1.64 -14.61 -19.32
N ASN A 149 1.85 -14.41 -20.61
CA ASN A 149 2.88 -13.53 -21.14
C ASN A 149 2.35 -12.09 -21.27
N LEU A 150 2.80 -11.21 -20.39
CA LEU A 150 2.55 -9.78 -20.51
C LEU A 150 3.72 -9.11 -21.22
N ILE A 151 3.39 -8.32 -22.24
CA ILE A 151 4.35 -7.62 -23.09
C ILE A 151 4.02 -6.13 -23.07
N PHE A 152 5.02 -5.32 -22.74
CA PHE A 152 4.91 -3.88 -22.92
C PHE A 152 5.36 -3.56 -24.35
N ASN A 153 4.40 -3.21 -25.21
CA ASN A 153 4.64 -2.86 -26.60
C ASN A 153 4.80 -1.34 -26.73
N ASN A 154 6.00 -0.90 -27.10
CA ASN A 154 6.33 0.51 -27.30
C ASN A 154 6.27 0.94 -28.78
N ASN A 155 5.76 0.11 -29.68
CA ASN A 155 5.53 0.47 -31.07
C ASN A 155 4.40 1.50 -31.20
N GLU A 156 4.51 2.37 -32.21
CA GLU A 156 3.44 3.31 -32.54
C GLU A 156 2.28 2.58 -33.25
N ILE A 157 1.06 2.95 -32.89
CA ILE A 157 -0.13 2.39 -33.54
C ILE A 157 -0.13 2.79 -35.01
N GLY A 158 -0.28 1.80 -35.92
CA GLY A 158 -0.33 2.02 -37.35
C GLY A 158 1.03 2.04 -38.07
N GLN A 159 2.13 1.87 -37.31
CA GLN A 159 3.46 1.66 -37.91
C GLN A 159 3.80 0.16 -37.93
N PRO A 160 4.72 -0.28 -38.81
CA PRO A 160 5.26 -1.64 -38.78
C PRO A 160 5.79 -1.99 -37.39
N GLU A 161 5.49 -3.21 -36.93
CA GLU A 161 5.90 -3.65 -35.59
C GLU A 161 7.42 -3.90 -35.55
N ASP A 162 8.13 -3.16 -34.70
CA ASP A 162 9.55 -3.39 -34.41
C ASP A 162 9.67 -4.30 -33.18
N PRO A 163 10.18 -5.54 -33.36
CA PRO A 163 10.35 -6.49 -32.25
C PRO A 163 11.27 -5.97 -31.14
N SER A 164 12.19 -5.05 -31.43
CA SER A 164 13.08 -4.47 -30.40
C SER A 164 12.35 -3.56 -29.42
N LEU A 165 11.13 -3.13 -29.74
CA LEU A 165 10.25 -2.31 -28.89
C LEU A 165 9.24 -3.14 -28.11
N LEU A 166 9.32 -4.47 -28.17
CA LEU A 166 8.52 -5.41 -27.38
C LEU A 166 9.29 -5.82 -26.14
N PHE A 167 8.81 -5.44 -24.97
CA PHE A 167 9.47 -5.73 -23.71
C PHE A 167 8.63 -6.70 -22.88
N PRO A 168 9.06 -7.97 -22.72
CA PRO A 168 8.39 -8.90 -21.82
C PRO A 168 8.48 -8.40 -20.39
N ILE A 169 7.33 -8.42 -19.68
CA ILE A 169 7.26 -8.03 -18.28
C ILE A 169 7.53 -9.26 -17.41
N LEU A 170 8.45 -9.13 -16.45
CA LEU A 170 8.81 -10.23 -15.56
C LEU A 170 7.64 -10.62 -14.64
N ARG A 171 7.28 -11.91 -14.68
CA ARG A 171 6.33 -12.49 -13.72
C ARG A 171 7.03 -12.83 -12.42
N VAL A 172 6.43 -12.39 -11.31
CA VAL A 172 6.82 -12.77 -9.95
C VAL A 172 5.99 -13.97 -9.50
N HIS A 173 6.62 -15.09 -9.16
CA HIS A 173 5.95 -16.31 -8.68
C HIS A 173 6.90 -17.18 -7.85
N ASN A 174 6.36 -18.04 -6.99
CA ASN A 174 7.15 -18.79 -6.01
C ASN A 174 8.20 -19.75 -6.60
N ASP A 175 7.97 -20.23 -7.82
CA ASP A 175 8.89 -21.14 -8.52
C ASP A 175 9.84 -20.40 -9.49
N GLY A 176 9.76 -19.06 -9.54
CA GLY A 176 10.56 -18.23 -10.44
C GLY A 176 11.83 -17.67 -9.81
N ALA A 177 12.57 -16.90 -10.61
CA ALA A 177 13.75 -16.17 -10.16
C ALA A 177 13.41 -15.16 -9.05
N GLU A 178 12.24 -14.53 -9.14
CA GLU A 178 11.72 -13.64 -8.12
C GLU A 178 10.45 -14.23 -7.51
N LYS A 179 10.48 -14.47 -6.19
CA LYS A 179 9.39 -15.13 -5.45
C LYS A 179 8.39 -14.17 -4.84
N ASN A 180 8.77 -12.92 -4.66
CA ASN A 180 7.94 -11.92 -4.03
C ASN A 180 8.17 -10.54 -4.66
N PHE A 181 7.22 -9.66 -4.42
CA PHE A 181 7.22 -8.29 -4.92
C PHE A 181 6.98 -7.32 -3.76
N LYS A 182 7.77 -6.26 -3.69
CA LYS A 182 7.62 -5.23 -2.67
C LYS A 182 6.83 -4.06 -3.24
N LEU A 183 5.63 -3.80 -2.68
CA LEU A 183 4.79 -2.66 -3.01
C LEU A 183 4.61 -1.79 -1.77
N LEU A 184 4.99 -0.51 -1.87
CA LEU A 184 4.86 0.47 -0.78
C LEU A 184 5.31 -0.08 0.59
N GLY A 185 6.42 -0.81 0.61
CA GLY A 185 7.00 -1.36 1.84
C GLY A 185 6.44 -2.70 2.29
N VAL A 186 5.36 -3.21 1.71
CA VAL A 186 4.79 -4.55 1.96
C VAL A 186 5.31 -5.54 0.94
N ILE A 187 5.68 -6.74 1.37
CA ILE A 187 6.15 -7.82 0.51
C ILE A 187 4.99 -8.76 0.25
N PHE A 188 4.65 -8.95 -1.02
CA PHE A 188 3.58 -9.82 -1.51
C PHE A 188 4.16 -11.04 -2.20
N ASP A 189 3.58 -12.21 -1.94
CA ASP A 189 3.74 -13.43 -2.71
C ASP A 189 2.45 -13.76 -3.47
N GLU A 190 2.50 -14.66 -4.44
CA GLU A 190 1.35 -15.05 -5.28
C GLU A 190 0.16 -15.68 -4.52
N TYR A 191 0.38 -16.09 -3.26
CA TYR A 191 -0.64 -16.69 -2.40
C TYR A 191 -1.15 -15.75 -1.29
N LEU A 192 -0.66 -14.51 -1.24
CA LEU A 192 -0.95 -13.55 -0.16
C LEU A 192 -0.67 -14.14 1.23
N SER A 193 0.40 -14.93 1.36
CA SER A 193 0.77 -15.59 2.62
C SER A 193 1.45 -14.65 3.61
N PHE A 194 2.11 -13.61 3.11
CA PHE A 194 2.88 -12.61 3.86
C PHE A 194 4.01 -13.18 4.74
N ASN A 195 4.45 -14.42 4.51
CA ASN A 195 5.50 -15.04 5.32
C ASN A 195 6.82 -14.26 5.24
N ASP A 196 7.25 -13.89 4.02
CA ASP A 196 8.48 -13.14 3.80
C ASP A 196 8.39 -11.72 4.35
N HIS A 197 7.21 -11.10 4.27
CA HIS A 197 6.96 -9.81 4.89
C HIS A 197 7.13 -9.87 6.41
N ILE A 198 6.51 -10.84 7.06
CA ILE A 198 6.60 -11.04 8.51
C ILE A 198 8.03 -11.38 8.93
N SER A 199 8.74 -12.23 8.18
CA SER A 199 10.15 -12.53 8.41
C SER A 199 11.01 -11.26 8.36
N SER A 200 10.80 -10.42 7.35
CA SER A 200 11.47 -9.11 7.22
C SER A 200 11.15 -8.19 8.41
N LEU A 201 9.88 -8.11 8.85
CA LEU A 201 9.49 -7.35 10.04
C LEU A 201 10.16 -7.88 11.31
N CYS A 202 10.20 -9.19 11.50
CA CYS A 202 10.90 -9.83 12.63
C CYS A 202 12.37 -9.44 12.67
N GLY A 203 13.04 -9.40 11.51
CA GLY A 203 14.43 -8.96 11.39
C GLY A 203 14.63 -7.50 11.82
N LYS A 204 13.76 -6.59 11.33
CA LYS A 204 13.79 -5.17 11.72
C LYS A 204 13.54 -4.97 13.21
N ILE A 205 12.51 -5.63 13.76
CA ILE A 205 12.19 -5.54 15.18
C ILE A 205 13.29 -6.13 16.04
N SER A 206 13.98 -7.20 15.59
CA SER A 206 15.13 -7.74 16.33
C SER A 206 16.27 -6.74 16.50
N LYS A 207 16.55 -5.95 15.45
CA LYS A 207 17.52 -4.84 15.54
C LYS A 207 17.05 -3.77 16.56
N SER A 208 15.77 -3.42 16.53
CA SER A 208 15.18 -2.50 17.50
C SER A 208 15.25 -3.03 18.93
N LEU A 209 14.99 -4.32 19.14
CA LEU A 209 15.12 -4.96 20.46
C LEU A 209 16.55 -4.91 21.00
N TYR A 210 17.54 -5.14 20.13
CA TYR A 210 18.94 -5.00 20.51
C TYR A 210 19.25 -3.58 21.00
N CYS A 211 18.85 -2.55 20.23
CA CYS A 211 19.03 -1.16 20.63
C CYS A 211 18.35 -0.84 21.96
N LEU A 212 17.06 -1.20 22.10
CA LEU A 212 16.29 -0.96 23.33
C LEU A 212 16.94 -1.62 24.55
N ASN A 213 17.44 -2.87 24.41
CA ASN A 213 18.08 -3.58 25.50
C ASN A 213 19.41 -2.93 25.93
N ARG A 214 20.15 -2.36 25.00
CA ARG A 214 21.43 -1.65 25.29
C ARG A 214 21.22 -0.36 26.05
N ILE A 215 20.14 0.37 25.76
CA ILE A 215 19.90 1.71 26.33
C ILE A 215 18.98 1.71 27.54
N LYS A 216 18.28 0.59 27.85
CA LYS A 216 17.25 0.53 28.90
C LYS A 216 17.69 1.02 30.28
N ASN A 217 18.97 0.87 30.62
CA ASN A 217 19.52 1.29 31.92
C ASN A 217 19.96 2.77 31.93
N PHE A 218 19.97 3.43 30.78
CA PHE A 218 20.45 4.81 30.64
C PHE A 218 19.34 5.83 30.39
N VAL A 219 18.11 5.38 30.15
CA VAL A 219 16.96 6.23 29.85
C VAL A 219 15.77 5.92 30.74
N SER A 220 14.90 6.90 30.93
CA SER A 220 13.69 6.73 31.73
C SER A 220 12.69 5.73 31.09
N ALA A 221 11.81 5.13 31.88
CA ALA A 221 10.75 4.26 31.42
C ALA A 221 9.82 4.95 30.39
N THR A 222 9.59 6.24 30.56
CA THR A 222 8.81 7.05 29.60
C THR A 222 9.52 7.16 28.26
N ALA A 223 10.83 7.40 28.25
CA ALA A 223 11.63 7.44 27.04
C ALA A 223 11.68 6.06 26.34
N LEU A 224 11.84 4.98 27.10
CA LEU A 224 11.78 3.61 26.54
C LEU A 224 10.42 3.32 25.91
N LYS A 225 9.32 3.76 26.51
CA LYS A 225 7.99 3.62 25.95
C LYS A 225 7.85 4.42 24.62
N MET A 226 8.38 5.64 24.54
CA MET A 226 8.41 6.41 23.30
C MET A 226 9.23 5.70 22.22
N LEU A 227 10.39 5.16 22.56
CA LEU A 227 11.23 4.38 21.66
C LEU A 227 10.54 3.10 21.20
N TYR A 228 9.76 2.42 22.05
CA TYR A 228 8.93 1.31 21.61
C TYR A 228 7.95 1.74 20.52
N PHE A 229 7.26 2.86 20.68
CA PHE A 229 6.31 3.34 19.67
C PHE A 229 6.99 3.69 18.35
N SER A 230 8.16 4.32 18.38
CA SER A 230 8.90 4.70 17.16
C SER A 230 9.58 3.52 16.47
N MET A 231 10.19 2.60 17.21
CA MET A 231 11.07 1.55 16.66
C MET A 231 10.40 0.18 16.51
N VAL A 232 9.33 -0.09 17.26
CA VAL A 232 8.64 -1.41 17.25
C VAL A 232 7.20 -1.25 16.78
N HIS A 233 6.41 -0.41 17.45
CA HIS A 233 4.98 -0.25 17.15
C HIS A 233 4.74 0.30 15.74
N SER A 234 5.57 1.22 15.26
CA SER A 234 5.51 1.74 13.89
C SER A 234 5.62 0.63 12.84
N HIS A 235 6.55 -0.31 13.04
CA HIS A 235 6.70 -1.48 12.17
C HIS A 235 5.50 -2.45 12.25
N LEU A 236 4.94 -2.64 13.46
CA LEU A 236 3.78 -3.51 13.65
C LEU A 236 2.49 -2.91 13.06
N SER A 237 2.31 -1.60 13.16
CA SER A 237 1.08 -0.93 12.76
C SER A 237 1.03 -0.60 11.26
N TYR A 238 2.17 -0.50 10.58
CA TYR A 238 2.20 -0.17 9.16
C TYR A 238 1.58 -1.29 8.32
N CYS A 239 0.53 -0.98 7.59
CA CYS A 239 -0.23 -1.92 6.74
C CYS A 239 -0.72 -3.19 7.46
N ILE A 240 -0.94 -3.14 8.77
CA ILE A 240 -1.37 -4.30 9.56
C ILE A 240 -2.71 -4.89 9.09
N ASN A 241 -3.59 -4.08 8.50
CA ASN A 241 -4.83 -4.51 7.87
C ASN A 241 -4.59 -5.43 6.66
N VAL A 242 -3.42 -5.34 6.02
CA VAL A 242 -3.04 -6.14 4.85
C VAL A 242 -2.40 -7.44 5.30
N TYR A 243 -1.28 -7.39 6.05
CA TYR A 243 -0.57 -8.61 6.44
C TYR A 243 -1.15 -9.32 7.66
N GLY A 244 -2.05 -8.68 8.40
CA GLY A 244 -2.70 -9.26 9.59
C GLY A 244 -3.58 -10.47 9.29
N CYS A 245 -3.89 -10.75 8.02
CA CYS A 245 -4.57 -11.95 7.56
C CYS A 245 -3.63 -13.17 7.39
N ALA A 246 -2.32 -13.03 7.61
CA ALA A 246 -1.35 -14.10 7.50
C ALA A 246 -1.67 -15.29 8.41
N ASN A 247 -0.96 -16.40 8.20
CA ASN A 247 -1.16 -17.57 9.03
C ASN A 247 -0.72 -17.34 10.49
N THR A 248 -1.34 -18.09 11.40
CA THR A 248 -1.11 -17.94 12.85
C THR A 248 0.33 -18.24 13.26
N THR A 249 1.03 -19.13 12.57
CA THR A 249 2.43 -19.47 12.84
C THR A 249 3.34 -18.28 12.55
N ALA A 250 3.18 -17.64 11.39
CA ALA A 250 3.94 -16.45 11.04
C ALA A 250 3.66 -15.28 12.01
N LEU A 251 2.39 -14.99 12.28
CA LEU A 251 2.00 -13.95 13.25
C LEU A 251 2.50 -14.23 14.66
N ASN A 252 2.62 -15.51 15.06
CA ASN A 252 3.15 -15.87 16.37
C ASN A 252 4.62 -15.47 16.55
N SER A 253 5.45 -15.63 15.52
CA SER A 253 6.85 -15.16 15.60
C SER A 253 6.93 -13.65 15.84
N LEU A 254 6.08 -12.87 15.17
CA LEU A 254 6.01 -11.43 15.38
C LEU A 254 5.47 -11.06 16.78
N ARG A 255 4.46 -11.81 17.27
CA ARG A 255 3.93 -11.68 18.64
C ARG A 255 5.02 -11.90 19.69
N LEU A 256 5.87 -12.90 19.51
CA LEU A 256 6.98 -13.16 20.43
C LEU A 256 7.98 -11.99 20.46
N LYS A 257 8.27 -11.36 19.33
CA LYS A 257 9.12 -10.15 19.27
C LYS A 257 8.48 -8.98 20.01
N GLN A 258 7.16 -8.78 19.86
CA GLN A 258 6.43 -7.75 20.61
C GLN A 258 6.49 -8.00 22.11
N LYS A 259 6.28 -9.24 22.56
CA LYS A 259 6.40 -9.63 23.98
C LYS A 259 7.78 -9.33 24.54
N ALA A 260 8.84 -9.63 23.78
CA ALA A 260 10.22 -9.30 24.17
C ALA A 260 10.41 -7.78 24.31
N ALA A 261 9.88 -6.99 23.39
CA ALA A 261 9.94 -5.52 23.49
C ALA A 261 9.28 -4.99 24.75
N VAL A 262 8.08 -5.48 25.09
CA VAL A 262 7.33 -5.06 26.27
C VAL A 262 8.09 -5.41 27.56
N ARG A 263 8.72 -6.60 27.64
CA ARG A 263 9.58 -6.95 28.78
C ARG A 263 10.74 -5.99 28.95
N ILE A 264 11.42 -5.63 27.85
CA ILE A 264 12.53 -4.67 27.89
C ILE A 264 12.05 -3.30 28.42
N VAL A 265 10.92 -2.82 27.92
CA VAL A 265 10.36 -1.52 28.33
C VAL A 265 9.97 -1.48 29.81
N CYS A 266 9.47 -2.60 30.34
CA CYS A 266 9.11 -2.73 31.77
C CYS A 266 10.30 -3.17 32.65
N ASN A 267 11.48 -3.36 32.10
CA ASN A 267 12.64 -3.98 32.78
C ASN A 267 12.30 -5.30 33.48
N ALA A 268 11.42 -6.09 32.88
CA ALA A 268 10.95 -7.37 33.38
C ALA A 268 11.86 -8.52 32.93
N GLY A 269 11.81 -9.62 33.68
CA GLY A 269 12.58 -10.82 33.40
C GLY A 269 12.15 -11.52 32.09
N TYR A 270 13.04 -12.30 31.52
CA TYR A 270 12.80 -13.00 30.25
C TYR A 270 11.56 -13.92 30.29
N ARG A 271 11.27 -14.54 31.43
CA ARG A 271 10.14 -15.46 31.62
C ARG A 271 8.89 -14.81 32.17
N ASP A 272 8.94 -13.53 32.55
CA ASP A 272 7.80 -12.85 33.16
C ASP A 272 6.57 -12.86 32.26
N HIS A 273 5.41 -12.98 32.89
CA HIS A 273 4.14 -12.95 32.17
C HIS A 273 3.88 -11.58 31.57
N THR A 274 3.55 -11.54 30.29
CA THR A 274 3.46 -10.26 29.56
C THR A 274 2.08 -9.60 29.59
N ALA A 275 1.01 -10.32 29.98
CA ALA A 275 -0.33 -9.77 30.03
C ALA A 275 -0.44 -8.55 30.98
N PRO A 276 0.06 -8.59 32.23
CA PRO A 276 0.08 -7.42 33.10
C PRO A 276 0.87 -6.25 32.51
N LEU A 277 2.00 -6.54 31.85
CA LEU A 277 2.89 -5.53 31.28
C LEU A 277 2.22 -4.78 30.12
N PHE A 278 1.50 -5.48 29.24
CA PHE A 278 0.71 -4.86 28.18
C PHE A 278 -0.33 -3.89 28.76
N LYS A 279 -1.02 -4.32 29.83
CA LYS A 279 -2.04 -3.52 30.51
C LYS A 279 -1.43 -2.28 31.18
N GLN A 280 -0.33 -2.45 31.91
CA GLN A 280 0.43 -1.37 32.55
C GLN A 280 0.89 -0.31 31.54
N LEU A 281 1.40 -0.73 30.40
CA LEU A 281 1.87 0.18 29.35
C LEU A 281 0.72 0.77 28.51
N GLY A 282 -0.50 0.23 28.60
CA GLY A 282 -1.62 0.59 27.73
C GLY A 282 -1.35 0.27 26.25
N ILE A 283 -0.63 -0.83 26.00
CA ILE A 283 -0.25 -1.31 24.67
C ILE A 283 -1.10 -2.54 24.32
N LEU A 284 -1.65 -2.59 23.13
CA LEU A 284 -2.41 -3.75 22.67
C LEU A 284 -1.46 -4.87 22.19
N PRO A 285 -1.68 -6.13 22.62
CA PRO A 285 -1.03 -7.28 22.00
C PRO A 285 -1.31 -7.37 20.50
N LEU A 286 -0.46 -8.00 19.73
CA LEU A 286 -0.53 -8.02 18.27
C LEU A 286 -1.92 -8.44 17.72
N ASN A 287 -2.54 -9.47 18.28
CA ASN A 287 -3.85 -9.92 17.82
C ASN A 287 -4.93 -8.85 18.04
N GLU A 288 -4.91 -8.21 19.22
CA GLU A 288 -5.81 -7.10 19.52
C GLU A 288 -5.48 -5.85 18.69
N LEU A 289 -4.21 -5.63 18.38
CA LEU A 289 -3.81 -4.53 17.51
C LEU A 289 -4.33 -4.73 16.07
N ILE A 290 -4.29 -5.95 15.54
CA ILE A 290 -4.87 -6.30 14.23
C ILE A 290 -6.38 -6.02 14.27
N LYS A 291 -7.09 -6.55 15.27
CA LYS A 291 -8.54 -6.34 15.44
C LYS A 291 -8.89 -4.86 15.57
N TYR A 292 -8.15 -4.12 16.39
CA TYR A 292 -8.30 -2.67 16.57
C TYR A 292 -8.14 -1.90 15.25
N SER A 293 -7.11 -2.24 14.47
CA SER A 293 -6.87 -1.59 13.18
C SER A 293 -7.97 -1.90 12.17
N ASN A 294 -8.47 -3.14 12.14
CA ASN A 294 -9.58 -3.54 11.28
C ASN A 294 -10.87 -2.79 11.66
N LEU A 295 -11.17 -2.68 12.96
CA LEU A 295 -12.32 -1.90 13.45
C LEU A 295 -12.19 -0.41 13.11
N LYS A 296 -10.99 0.16 13.20
CA LYS A 296 -10.72 1.53 12.75
C LYS A 296 -11.03 1.71 11.26
N PHE A 297 -10.63 0.76 10.43
CA PHE A 297 -10.90 0.78 9.00
C PHE A 297 -12.42 0.69 8.73
N MET A 298 -13.12 -0.23 9.40
CA MET A 298 -14.55 -0.45 9.24
C MET A 298 -15.39 0.75 9.74
N HIS A 299 -14.95 1.41 10.81
CA HIS A 299 -15.58 2.66 11.24
C HIS A 299 -15.46 3.76 10.18
N ASN A 300 -14.28 3.92 9.56
CA ASN A 300 -14.11 4.86 8.46
C ASN A 300 -14.94 4.47 7.23
N PHE A 301 -15.08 3.18 6.95
CA PHE A 301 -15.95 2.66 5.90
C PHE A 301 -17.42 3.03 6.18
N SER A 302 -17.96 2.69 7.35
CA SER A 302 -19.35 2.93 7.70
C SER A 302 -19.75 4.40 7.71
N HIS A 303 -18.79 5.30 7.98
CA HIS A 303 -18.98 6.75 7.96
C HIS A 303 -18.53 7.41 6.64
N ARG A 304 -18.32 6.62 5.57
CA ARG A 304 -17.92 7.10 4.23
C ARG A 304 -16.69 8.01 4.23
N LYS A 305 -15.72 7.74 5.13
CA LYS A 305 -14.45 8.47 5.25
C LYS A 305 -13.29 7.84 4.46
N LEU A 306 -13.54 6.70 3.80
CA LEU A 306 -12.60 6.07 2.89
C LEU A 306 -12.76 6.62 1.47
N PRO A 307 -11.76 6.45 0.59
CA PRO A 307 -11.89 6.76 -0.84
C PRO A 307 -13.09 6.08 -1.48
N LEU A 308 -13.65 6.68 -2.54
CA LEU A 308 -14.86 6.20 -3.23
C LEU A 308 -14.77 4.73 -3.65
N SER A 309 -13.58 4.28 -4.04
CA SER A 309 -13.31 2.87 -4.44
C SER A 309 -13.65 1.82 -3.37
N PHE A 310 -13.81 2.24 -2.10
CA PHE A 310 -14.20 1.36 -1.01
C PHE A 310 -15.69 1.41 -0.68
N HIS A 311 -16.44 2.42 -1.15
CA HIS A 311 -17.80 2.67 -0.68
C HIS A 311 -18.76 1.51 -0.95
N ASP A 312 -18.57 0.79 -2.06
CA ASP A 312 -19.44 -0.33 -2.48
C ASP A 312 -18.83 -1.71 -2.18
N MET A 313 -17.75 -1.74 -1.35
CA MET A 313 -17.06 -3.01 -1.07
C MET A 313 -17.89 -3.97 -0.22
N TRP A 314 -18.70 -3.44 0.69
CA TRP A 314 -19.61 -4.19 1.54
C TRP A 314 -20.98 -3.53 1.56
N THR A 315 -22.05 -4.35 1.56
CA THR A 315 -23.44 -3.94 1.67
C THR A 315 -24.06 -4.53 2.94
N THR A 316 -25.08 -3.88 3.47
CA THR A 316 -25.85 -4.43 4.59
C THR A 316 -26.80 -5.54 4.12
N ASN A 317 -27.25 -6.38 5.05
CA ASN A 317 -28.28 -7.38 4.75
C ASN A 317 -29.59 -6.73 4.30
N ARG A 318 -29.92 -5.55 4.83
CA ARG A 318 -31.09 -4.73 4.44
C ARG A 318 -31.00 -4.26 2.99
N GLU A 319 -29.86 -3.70 2.59
CA GLU A 319 -29.64 -3.22 1.22
C GLU A 319 -29.73 -4.37 0.20
N ARG A 320 -29.32 -5.56 0.59
CA ARG A 320 -29.35 -6.74 -0.26
C ARG A 320 -30.74 -7.38 -0.38
N ASN A 321 -31.51 -7.32 0.70
CA ASN A 321 -32.85 -7.93 0.78
C ASN A 321 -33.85 -6.93 1.37
N PRO A 322 -34.22 -5.87 0.64
CA PRO A 322 -35.01 -4.77 1.18
C PRO A 322 -36.44 -5.19 1.59
N ASN A 323 -36.95 -6.27 1.02
CA ASN A 323 -38.31 -6.77 1.26
C ASN A 323 -38.40 -7.78 2.41
N LEU A 324 -37.29 -8.13 3.07
CA LEU A 324 -37.27 -9.11 4.16
C LEU A 324 -36.99 -8.43 5.50
N ALA A 325 -37.86 -8.70 6.48
CA ALA A 325 -37.64 -8.30 7.87
C ALA A 325 -36.59 -9.23 8.53
N LEU A 326 -35.33 -8.86 8.47
CA LEU A 326 -34.23 -9.64 9.02
C LEU A 326 -33.85 -9.12 10.42
N ARG A 327 -33.64 -10.01 11.39
CA ARG A 327 -33.13 -9.65 12.75
C ARG A 327 -31.75 -8.98 12.70
N ASN A 328 -30.94 -9.26 11.68
CA ASN A 328 -29.59 -8.74 11.47
C ASN A 328 -29.51 -7.82 10.23
N ALA A 329 -30.60 -7.06 9.97
CA ALA A 329 -30.71 -6.20 8.79
C ALA A 329 -29.54 -5.21 8.63
N ASP A 330 -29.06 -4.64 9.72
CA ASP A 330 -28.00 -3.63 9.73
C ASP A 330 -26.58 -4.23 9.74
N ASN A 331 -26.46 -5.55 9.85
CA ASN A 331 -25.17 -6.22 9.74
C ASN A 331 -24.70 -6.22 8.29
N LEU A 332 -23.38 -6.10 8.11
CA LEU A 332 -22.75 -6.25 6.81
C LEU A 332 -22.87 -7.70 6.33
N TYR A 333 -23.21 -7.86 5.06
CA TYR A 333 -23.30 -9.16 4.42
C TYR A 333 -21.90 -9.78 4.27
N ILE A 334 -21.79 -11.06 4.62
CA ILE A 334 -20.58 -11.86 4.45
C ILE A 334 -20.87 -12.92 3.38
N PRO A 335 -20.22 -12.86 2.20
CA PRO A 335 -20.43 -13.84 1.15
C PRO A 335 -20.11 -15.26 1.61
N ALA A 336 -20.90 -16.24 1.17
CA ALA A 336 -20.58 -17.65 1.36
C ALA A 336 -19.26 -17.98 0.63
N HIS A 337 -18.42 -18.80 1.23
CA HIS A 337 -17.13 -19.18 0.68
C HIS A 337 -16.78 -20.63 1.05
N ASN A 338 -16.16 -21.33 0.10
CA ASN A 338 -15.83 -22.75 0.25
C ASN A 338 -14.42 -23.01 0.76
N PHE A 339 -13.56 -21.98 0.85
CA PHE A 339 -12.16 -22.11 1.23
C PHE A 339 -11.86 -21.44 2.56
N ALA A 340 -11.26 -22.20 3.49
CA ALA A 340 -10.88 -21.68 4.81
C ALA A 340 -9.89 -20.51 4.75
N THR A 341 -9.05 -20.46 3.73
CA THR A 341 -8.08 -19.36 3.51
C THR A 341 -8.77 -18.03 3.22
N LEU A 342 -9.94 -18.05 2.54
CA LEU A 342 -10.68 -16.83 2.23
C LEU A 342 -11.24 -16.15 3.49
N LYS A 343 -11.56 -16.92 4.54
CA LYS A 343 -12.08 -16.37 5.82
C LYS A 343 -11.20 -15.30 6.44
N LYS A 344 -9.89 -15.37 6.19
CA LYS A 344 -8.91 -14.44 6.75
C LYS A 344 -8.75 -13.16 5.93
N LEU A 345 -9.15 -13.17 4.65
CA LEU A 345 -9.02 -12.01 3.79
C LEU A 345 -9.93 -10.86 4.26
N PRO A 346 -9.54 -9.60 4.05
CA PRO A 346 -10.31 -8.42 4.49
C PRO A 346 -11.78 -8.44 4.07
N LEU A 347 -12.08 -8.91 2.86
CA LEU A 347 -13.45 -8.98 2.34
C LEU A 347 -14.41 -9.79 3.25
N PHE A 348 -13.90 -10.81 3.95
CA PHE A 348 -14.68 -11.69 4.81
C PHE A 348 -14.46 -11.41 6.31
N SER A 349 -13.23 -11.14 6.69
CA SER A 349 -12.86 -10.98 8.11
C SER A 349 -13.28 -9.63 8.68
N PHE A 350 -13.25 -8.56 7.90
CA PHE A 350 -13.58 -7.21 8.37
C PHE A 350 -15.06 -7.07 8.71
N PRO A 351 -16.02 -7.41 7.81
CA PRO A 351 -17.43 -7.36 8.17
C PRO A 351 -17.77 -8.29 9.34
N LYS A 352 -17.11 -9.45 9.46
CA LYS A 352 -17.32 -10.35 10.60
C LYS A 352 -16.96 -9.66 11.92
N ILE A 353 -15.74 -9.11 12.02
CA ILE A 353 -15.27 -8.40 13.22
C ILE A 353 -16.17 -7.19 13.53
N TRP A 354 -16.62 -6.47 12.50
CA TRP A 354 -17.51 -5.32 12.64
C TRP A 354 -18.89 -5.71 13.16
N ASN A 355 -19.48 -6.79 12.62
CA ASN A 355 -20.78 -7.26 13.06
C ASN A 355 -20.78 -7.75 14.51
N GLU A 356 -19.66 -8.34 14.98
CA GLU A 356 -19.46 -8.80 16.35
C GLU A 356 -19.13 -7.66 17.34
N ASP A 357 -18.80 -6.47 16.86
CA ASP A 357 -18.43 -5.34 17.72
C ASP A 357 -19.65 -4.76 18.42
N SER A 358 -19.61 -4.71 19.74
CA SER A 358 -20.64 -4.16 20.62
C SER A 358 -20.35 -2.75 21.11
N ASN A 359 -19.22 -2.15 20.69
CA ASN A 359 -18.83 -0.81 21.10
C ASN A 359 -19.65 0.26 20.36
N LEU A 360 -19.33 1.52 20.63
CA LEU A 360 -20.01 2.70 20.10
C LEU A 360 -19.77 2.89 18.57
N LYS A 361 -19.97 1.85 17.76
CA LYS A 361 -19.66 1.83 16.33
C LYS A 361 -20.44 2.87 15.51
N HIS A 362 -21.60 3.28 15.99
CA HIS A 362 -22.42 4.32 15.34
C HIS A 362 -22.02 5.75 15.76
N ASN A 363 -21.08 5.91 16.70
CA ASN A 363 -20.59 7.24 17.07
C ASN A 363 -19.77 7.84 15.91
N PRO A 364 -20.10 9.05 15.42
CA PRO A 364 -19.43 9.68 14.30
C PRO A 364 -17.97 10.07 14.61
N SER A 365 -17.63 10.20 15.90
CA SER A 365 -16.27 10.51 16.34
C SER A 365 -15.40 9.26 16.39
N LEU A 366 -14.50 9.12 15.42
CA LEU A 366 -13.51 8.04 15.39
C LEU A 366 -12.69 7.97 16.71
N ARG A 367 -12.35 9.13 17.29
CA ARG A 367 -11.56 9.21 18.53
C ARG A 367 -12.31 8.59 19.71
N VAL A 368 -13.61 8.90 19.86
CA VAL A 368 -14.45 8.35 20.94
C VAL A 368 -14.61 6.85 20.75
N TYR A 369 -14.96 6.41 19.55
CA TYR A 369 -15.08 4.99 19.21
C TYR A 369 -13.81 4.22 19.54
N LEU A 370 -12.66 4.65 19.03
CA LEU A 370 -11.38 3.96 19.21
C LEU A 370 -10.92 3.95 20.69
N LYS A 371 -11.27 4.98 21.48
CA LYS A 371 -11.00 4.99 22.91
C LYS A 371 -11.81 3.91 23.62
N SER A 372 -13.09 3.75 23.28
CA SER A 372 -13.96 2.70 23.83
C SER A 372 -13.44 1.31 23.46
N VAL A 373 -13.16 1.06 22.17
CA VAL A 373 -12.61 -0.22 21.69
C VAL A 373 -11.30 -0.57 22.39
N LYS A 374 -10.36 0.36 22.47
CA LYS A 374 -9.07 0.14 23.13
C LYS A 374 -9.23 -0.17 24.61
N SER A 375 -10.11 0.54 25.32
CA SER A 375 -10.39 0.30 26.72
C SER A 375 -10.97 -1.10 26.94
N ALA A 376 -11.96 -1.50 26.13
CA ALA A 376 -12.56 -2.83 26.19
C ALA A 376 -11.51 -3.93 25.95
N MET A 377 -10.66 -3.79 24.95
CA MET A 377 -9.60 -4.75 24.63
C MET A 377 -8.55 -4.85 25.74
N LEU A 378 -8.15 -3.75 26.35
CA LEU A 378 -7.18 -3.77 27.47
C LEU A 378 -7.80 -4.42 28.72
N ASN A 379 -9.09 -4.21 28.97
CA ASN A 379 -9.79 -4.83 30.10
C ASN A 379 -9.97 -6.34 29.90
N SER A 380 -10.14 -6.81 28.67
CA SER A 380 -10.28 -8.24 28.34
C SER A 380 -8.97 -9.03 28.42
N ILE A 381 -7.82 -8.36 28.56
CA ILE A 381 -6.54 -9.06 28.76
C ILE A 381 -6.60 -9.77 30.13
N VAL A 382 -6.70 -11.10 30.08
CA VAL A 382 -6.65 -11.96 31.28
C VAL A 382 -5.24 -11.96 31.80
N VAL A 383 -5.10 -11.62 33.08
CA VAL A 383 -3.82 -11.57 33.82
C VAL A 383 -3.38 -12.97 34.24
#